data_ac1cae4cee79ad50e2a64b2df738ce50
#
_entry.id   ac1cae4cee79ad50e2a64b2df738ce50
#
_cell.length_a   1.000
_cell.length_b   1.000
_cell.length_c   1.000
_cell.angle_alpha   90.00
_cell.angle_beta   90.00
_cell.angle_gamma   90.00
#
_symmetry.space_group_name_H-M   'P 1'
#
loop_
_entity.id
_entity.type
_entity.pdbx_description
1 polymer ?
#
loop_
_entity_poly.entity_id
_entity_poly.type
_entity_poly.pdbx_seq_one_letter_code
_entity_poly.pdbx_strand_id
1 'polypeptide(L)'
;TRADFEHFLAEAHKLGLKVILDWVANHTAPDSEWTKNDGWHYRDSLGNLMVQYDWTDISKLNYDNQDMRAAMKEAMHWWMDTIGIDGFRCDVAGEVPTDFWNDVMAELRVKHPDMFTLAEDDAEAQDLTETAFDMYYGWELHHIMNGVAQNKKTVEDLWDYFAKVDTTLRKEAIRMNFTSNHDENSW
;
A
#
# COMPACT_ATOMS: atom_id res chain seq x y z
N THR A 1 -18.54 -4.78 -14.45
CA THR A 1 -19.13 -5.84 -13.59
C THR A 1 -18.03 -6.81 -13.15
N ARG A 2 -18.34 -7.69 -12.20
CA ARG A 2 -17.44 -8.77 -11.77
C ARG A 2 -17.00 -9.63 -12.99
N ALA A 3 -17.92 -10.02 -13.82
CA ALA A 3 -17.63 -10.83 -15.02
C ALA A 3 -16.67 -10.13 -15.99
N ASP A 4 -16.78 -8.81 -16.15
CA ASP A 4 -15.86 -8.04 -17.00
C ASP A 4 -14.45 -8.03 -16.40
N PHE A 5 -14.33 -7.90 -15.08
CA PHE A 5 -13.04 -7.95 -14.38
C PHE A 5 -12.39 -9.34 -14.47
N GLU A 6 -13.17 -10.40 -14.24
CA GLU A 6 -12.69 -11.78 -14.39
C GLU A 6 -12.23 -12.06 -15.83
N HIS A 7 -12.94 -11.52 -16.83
CA HIS A 7 -12.52 -11.62 -18.23
C HIS A 7 -11.21 -10.85 -18.49
N PHE A 8 -11.11 -9.61 -18.01
CA PHE A 8 -9.88 -8.81 -18.10
C PHE A 8 -8.70 -9.57 -17.48
N LEU A 9 -8.87 -10.10 -16.26
CA LEU A 9 -7.85 -10.85 -15.54
C LEU A 9 -7.38 -12.08 -16.35
N ALA A 10 -8.34 -12.84 -16.89
CA ALA A 10 -8.04 -14.01 -17.71
C ALA A 10 -7.24 -13.64 -18.98
N GLU A 11 -7.58 -12.54 -19.65
CA GLU A 11 -6.83 -12.08 -20.83
C GLU A 11 -5.43 -11.57 -20.47
N ALA A 12 -5.30 -10.85 -19.34
CA ALA A 12 -3.99 -10.43 -18.84
C ALA A 12 -3.08 -11.63 -18.54
N HIS A 13 -3.61 -12.65 -17.87
CA HIS A 13 -2.86 -13.88 -17.55
C HIS A 13 -2.43 -14.66 -18.81
N LYS A 14 -3.27 -14.71 -19.85
CA LYS A 14 -2.90 -15.33 -21.13
C LYS A 14 -1.70 -14.65 -21.80
N LEU A 15 -1.53 -13.36 -21.54
CA LEU A 15 -0.38 -12.57 -22.02
C LEU A 15 0.83 -12.64 -21.09
N GLY A 16 0.75 -13.40 -20.00
CA GLY A 16 1.81 -13.53 -18.99
C GLY A 16 1.91 -12.31 -18.06
N LEU A 17 0.90 -11.44 -18.06
CA LEU A 17 0.86 -10.28 -17.16
C LEU A 17 0.34 -10.69 -15.78
N LYS A 18 0.87 -10.06 -14.75
CA LYS A 18 0.35 -10.12 -13.38
C LYS A 18 -0.53 -8.92 -13.10
N VAL A 19 -1.62 -9.14 -12.37
CA VAL A 19 -2.58 -8.09 -12.02
C VAL A 19 -2.64 -7.94 -10.52
N ILE A 20 -2.27 -6.77 -10.02
CA ILE A 20 -2.39 -6.40 -8.61
C ILE A 20 -3.47 -5.34 -8.44
N LEU A 21 -4.17 -5.35 -7.30
CA LEU A 21 -5.12 -4.31 -6.95
C LEU A 21 -4.44 -3.18 -6.17
N ASP A 22 -4.86 -1.97 -6.45
CA ASP A 22 -4.63 -0.84 -5.56
C ASP A 22 -5.56 -0.96 -4.36
N TRP A 23 -4.98 -1.21 -3.18
CA TRP A 23 -5.70 -1.55 -1.96
C TRP A 23 -5.62 -0.43 -0.94
N VAL A 24 -6.73 0.28 -0.75
CA VAL A 24 -6.84 1.37 0.21
C VAL A 24 -7.30 0.82 1.56
N ALA A 25 -6.34 0.50 2.43
CA ALA A 25 -6.62 -0.09 3.75
C ALA A 25 -6.67 0.93 4.89
N ASN A 26 -6.12 2.14 4.71
CA ASN A 26 -6.07 3.14 5.77
C ASN A 26 -7.42 3.83 6.02
N HIS A 27 -8.24 3.97 4.99
CA HIS A 27 -9.46 4.79 5.05
C HIS A 27 -10.53 4.31 4.07
N THR A 28 -11.73 4.87 4.20
CA THR A 28 -12.81 4.73 3.21
C THR A 28 -13.36 6.10 2.84
N ALA A 29 -14.18 6.16 1.79
CA ALA A 29 -15.02 7.33 1.57
C ALA A 29 -16.02 7.51 2.75
N PRO A 30 -16.44 8.76 3.09
CA PRO A 30 -17.35 9.01 4.21
C PRO A 30 -18.75 8.41 4.04
N ASP A 31 -19.16 8.08 2.82
CA ASP A 31 -20.42 7.42 2.47
C ASP A 31 -20.32 5.90 2.33
N SER A 32 -19.16 5.32 2.65
CA SER A 32 -18.97 3.87 2.64
C SER A 32 -19.94 3.16 3.59
N GLU A 33 -20.44 2.00 3.17
CA GLU A 33 -21.26 1.13 4.03
C GLU A 33 -20.54 0.75 5.34
N TRP A 34 -19.22 0.71 5.34
CA TRP A 34 -18.41 0.41 6.52
C TRP A 34 -18.56 1.45 7.64
N THR A 35 -18.92 2.70 7.30
CA THR A 35 -19.15 3.76 8.30
C THR A 35 -20.37 3.50 9.20
N LYS A 36 -21.25 2.57 8.80
CA LYS A 36 -22.42 2.14 9.56
C LYS A 36 -22.09 1.13 10.67
N ASN A 37 -20.91 0.50 10.62
CA ASN A 37 -20.46 -0.43 11.64
C ASN A 37 -19.85 0.34 12.81
N ASP A 38 -20.34 0.04 14.01
CA ASP A 38 -19.89 0.73 15.22
C ASP A 38 -18.41 0.45 15.50
N GLY A 39 -17.67 1.53 15.76
CA GLY A 39 -16.24 1.47 16.09
C GLY A 39 -15.29 1.12 14.93
N TRP A 40 -15.77 0.90 13.71
CA TRP A 40 -14.90 0.58 12.56
C TRP A 40 -14.11 1.79 12.04
N HIS A 41 -14.62 3.00 12.31
CA HIS A 41 -13.92 4.25 12.00
C HIS A 41 -13.66 5.03 13.27
N TYR A 42 -12.57 5.77 13.31
CA TYR A 42 -12.37 6.75 14.37
C TYR A 42 -13.42 7.85 14.29
N ARG A 43 -13.90 8.28 15.46
CA ARG A 43 -14.86 9.37 15.61
C ARG A 43 -14.37 10.36 16.67
N ASP A 44 -14.67 11.63 16.45
CA ASP A 44 -14.42 12.68 17.44
C ASP A 44 -15.40 12.58 18.64
N SER A 45 -15.23 13.46 19.64
CA SER A 45 -16.10 13.50 20.82
C SER A 45 -17.55 13.89 20.53
N LEU A 46 -17.85 14.38 19.33
CA LEU A 46 -19.20 14.71 18.86
C LEU A 46 -19.79 13.58 17.98
N GLY A 47 -19.03 12.53 17.73
CA GLY A 47 -19.46 11.39 16.90
C GLY A 47 -19.22 11.56 15.40
N ASN A 48 -18.55 12.64 14.97
CA ASN A 48 -18.22 12.83 13.56
C ASN A 48 -17.07 11.89 13.15
N LEU A 49 -17.10 11.40 11.90
CA LEU A 49 -16.01 10.64 11.33
C LEU A 49 -14.72 11.47 11.30
N MET A 50 -13.61 10.88 11.72
CA MET A 50 -12.31 11.53 11.69
C MET A 50 -11.64 11.37 10.33
N VAL A 51 -11.06 12.45 9.85
CA VAL A 51 -10.16 12.49 8.69
C VAL A 51 -8.72 12.23 9.14
N GLN A 52 -7.81 12.08 8.18
CA GLN A 52 -6.38 12.04 8.44
C GLN A 52 -5.72 13.21 7.72
N TYR A 53 -4.82 13.90 8.42
CA TYR A 53 -4.20 15.13 7.91
C TYR A 53 -5.26 16.13 7.41
N ASP A 54 -5.09 16.67 6.20
CA ASP A 54 -6.01 17.55 5.50
C ASP A 54 -6.88 16.84 4.44
N TRP A 55 -6.93 15.49 4.48
CA TRP A 55 -7.71 14.67 3.55
C TRP A 55 -9.18 14.64 3.97
N THR A 56 -9.91 15.67 3.57
CA THR A 56 -11.30 15.89 4.01
C THR A 56 -12.35 15.00 3.34
N ASP A 57 -11.95 14.26 2.32
CA ASP A 57 -12.78 13.35 1.54
C ASP A 57 -12.71 11.88 1.98
N ILE A 58 -11.98 11.61 3.07
CA ILE A 58 -11.82 10.26 3.62
C ILE A 58 -12.30 10.15 5.06
N SER A 59 -12.49 8.92 5.52
CA SER A 59 -12.77 8.55 6.91
C SER A 59 -11.79 7.49 7.38
N LYS A 60 -11.00 7.80 8.43
CA LYS A 60 -9.95 6.92 8.93
C LYS A 60 -10.51 5.67 9.58
N LEU A 61 -10.02 4.50 9.15
CA LEU A 61 -10.35 3.20 9.74
C LEU A 61 -9.68 3.01 11.11
N ASN A 62 -10.39 2.34 12.00
CA ASN A 62 -9.95 2.08 13.36
C ASN A 62 -9.35 0.67 13.49
N TYR A 63 -8.05 0.56 13.41
CA TYR A 63 -7.33 -0.72 13.56
C TYR A 63 -7.24 -1.25 14.99
N ASP A 64 -7.74 -0.54 16.00
CA ASP A 64 -7.92 -1.09 17.34
C ASP A 64 -9.15 -2.03 17.39
N ASN A 65 -10.08 -1.89 16.44
CA ASN A 65 -11.27 -2.72 16.33
C ASN A 65 -10.95 -4.03 15.60
N GLN A 66 -11.09 -5.16 16.31
CA GLN A 66 -10.74 -6.48 15.78
C GLN A 66 -11.73 -6.98 14.72
N ASP A 67 -13.01 -6.59 14.79
CA ASP A 67 -14.00 -6.97 13.77
C ASP A 67 -13.73 -6.25 12.45
N MET A 68 -13.31 -4.98 12.50
CA MET A 68 -12.87 -4.24 11.31
C MET A 68 -11.62 -4.89 10.70
N ARG A 69 -10.61 -5.24 11.52
CA ARG A 69 -9.41 -5.96 11.03
C ARG A 69 -9.78 -7.29 10.36
N ALA A 70 -10.68 -8.05 10.97
CA ALA A 70 -11.15 -9.33 10.40
C ALA A 70 -11.84 -9.12 9.05
N ALA A 71 -12.73 -8.12 8.94
CA ALA A 71 -13.41 -7.80 7.69
C ALA A 71 -12.45 -7.33 6.59
N MET A 72 -11.42 -6.56 6.94
CA MET A 72 -10.37 -6.14 6.01
C MET A 72 -9.59 -7.35 5.47
N LYS A 73 -9.18 -8.27 6.36
CA LYS A 73 -8.53 -9.52 5.95
C LYS A 73 -9.43 -10.37 5.05
N GLU A 74 -10.71 -10.54 5.42
CA GLU A 74 -11.67 -11.30 4.62
C GLU A 74 -11.83 -10.73 3.21
N ALA A 75 -11.88 -9.40 3.08
CA ALA A 75 -11.95 -8.74 1.79
C ALA A 75 -10.70 -8.99 0.94
N MET A 76 -9.50 -8.93 1.52
CA MET A 76 -8.25 -9.25 0.81
C MET A 76 -8.20 -10.73 0.39
N HIS A 77 -8.58 -11.65 1.28
CA HIS A 77 -8.69 -13.07 0.95
C HIS A 77 -9.67 -13.32 -0.19
N TRP A 78 -10.82 -12.63 -0.22
CA TRP A 78 -11.79 -12.81 -1.28
C TRP A 78 -11.23 -12.44 -2.66
N TRP A 79 -10.46 -11.36 -2.76
CA TRP A 79 -9.82 -10.96 -4.02
C TRP A 79 -8.76 -11.96 -4.48
N MET A 80 -7.98 -12.50 -3.57
CA MET A 80 -6.96 -13.51 -3.88
C MET A 80 -7.58 -14.88 -4.14
N ASP A 81 -8.43 -15.37 -3.22
CA ASP A 81 -8.94 -16.74 -3.25
C ASP A 81 -10.06 -16.95 -4.28
N THR A 82 -10.91 -15.93 -4.49
CA THR A 82 -12.12 -16.05 -5.32
C THR A 82 -11.95 -15.42 -6.69
N ILE A 83 -11.34 -14.25 -6.78
CA ILE A 83 -11.15 -13.54 -8.05
C ILE A 83 -9.85 -13.99 -8.71
N GLY A 84 -8.79 -14.24 -7.95
CA GLY A 84 -7.52 -14.77 -8.44
C GLY A 84 -6.57 -13.68 -8.95
N ILE A 85 -6.58 -12.51 -8.34
CA ILE A 85 -5.55 -11.49 -8.59
C ILE A 85 -4.19 -11.98 -8.10
N ASP A 86 -3.11 -11.32 -8.51
CA ASP A 86 -1.74 -11.75 -8.22
C ASP A 86 -1.11 -11.01 -7.01
N GLY A 87 -1.82 -10.08 -6.40
CA GLY A 87 -1.31 -9.34 -5.24
C GLY A 87 -1.91 -7.95 -5.08
N PHE A 88 -1.21 -7.10 -4.31
CA PHE A 88 -1.70 -5.79 -3.93
C PHE A 88 -0.60 -4.71 -4.02
N ARG A 89 -0.98 -3.54 -4.46
CA ARG A 89 -0.33 -2.28 -4.13
C ARG A 89 -1.13 -1.67 -2.98
N CYS A 90 -0.51 -1.49 -1.82
CA CYS A 90 -1.21 -0.96 -0.65
C CYS A 90 -0.94 0.54 -0.49
N ASP A 91 -2.01 1.31 -0.60
CA ASP A 91 -2.04 2.76 -0.48
C ASP A 91 -1.67 3.19 0.95
N VAL A 92 -0.81 4.22 1.07
CA VAL A 92 -0.28 4.76 2.34
C VAL A 92 0.00 3.68 3.39
N ALA A 93 0.75 2.66 3.03
CA ALA A 93 0.93 1.45 3.81
C ALA A 93 1.52 1.69 5.21
N GLY A 94 2.35 2.73 5.38
CA GLY A 94 2.92 3.12 6.67
C GLY A 94 1.91 3.65 7.68
N GLU A 95 0.72 4.08 7.22
CA GLU A 95 -0.35 4.56 8.10
C GLU A 95 -1.24 3.44 8.66
N VAL A 96 -1.03 2.22 8.20
CA VAL A 96 -1.72 1.01 8.67
C VAL A 96 -0.75 0.22 9.57
N PRO A 97 -1.20 -0.30 10.73
CA PRO A 97 -0.31 -1.01 11.65
C PRO A 97 0.46 -2.16 10.99
N THR A 98 1.77 -2.20 11.18
CA THR A 98 2.66 -3.22 10.59
C THR A 98 2.28 -4.64 11.02
N ASP A 99 1.80 -4.82 12.26
CA ASP A 99 1.34 -6.12 12.73
C ASP A 99 0.14 -6.65 11.92
N PHE A 100 -0.77 -5.75 11.49
CA PHE A 100 -1.87 -6.14 10.61
C PHE A 100 -1.36 -6.64 9.25
N TRP A 101 -0.41 -5.91 8.65
CA TRP A 101 0.20 -6.33 7.39
C TRP A 101 0.92 -7.67 7.51
N ASN A 102 1.71 -7.85 8.57
CA ASN A 102 2.43 -9.09 8.82
C ASN A 102 1.48 -10.28 8.92
N ASP A 103 0.38 -10.12 9.64
CA ASP A 103 -0.63 -11.16 9.79
C ASP A 103 -1.30 -11.52 8.46
N VAL A 104 -1.90 -10.53 7.77
CA VAL A 104 -2.69 -10.82 6.56
C VAL A 104 -1.81 -11.32 5.42
N MET A 105 -0.61 -10.75 5.23
CA MET A 105 0.28 -11.19 4.16
C MET A 105 0.85 -12.59 4.43
N ALA A 106 1.12 -12.94 5.70
CA ALA A 106 1.51 -14.30 6.05
C ALA A 106 0.39 -15.31 5.76
N GLU A 107 -0.85 -14.99 6.14
CA GLU A 107 -2.03 -15.84 5.85
C GLU A 107 -2.22 -16.06 4.35
N LEU A 108 -2.16 -14.97 3.56
CA LEU A 108 -2.31 -15.04 2.10
C LEU A 108 -1.20 -15.86 1.43
N ARG A 109 0.06 -15.68 1.85
CA ARG A 109 1.20 -16.41 1.27
C ARG A 109 1.17 -17.91 1.50
N VAL A 110 0.44 -18.41 2.49
CA VAL A 110 0.24 -19.86 2.68
C VAL A 110 -0.43 -20.49 1.46
N LYS A 111 -1.41 -19.79 0.85
CA LYS A 111 -2.14 -20.27 -0.34
C LYS A 111 -1.56 -19.73 -1.64
N HIS A 112 -0.98 -18.54 -1.60
CA HIS A 112 -0.50 -17.78 -2.75
C HIS A 112 0.97 -17.41 -2.57
N PRO A 113 1.90 -18.40 -2.57
CA PRO A 113 3.32 -18.15 -2.29
C PRO A 113 4.00 -17.20 -3.31
N ASP A 114 3.45 -17.12 -4.52
CA ASP A 114 3.97 -16.29 -5.62
C ASP A 114 3.27 -14.92 -5.70
N MET A 115 2.44 -14.56 -4.69
CA MET A 115 1.79 -13.25 -4.66
C MET A 115 2.84 -12.13 -4.60
N PHE A 116 2.50 -10.99 -5.20
CA PHE A 116 3.34 -9.80 -5.23
C PHE A 116 2.73 -8.68 -4.38
N THR A 117 3.54 -8.04 -3.55
CA THR A 117 3.09 -6.97 -2.67
C THR A 117 3.97 -5.72 -2.78
N LEU A 118 3.32 -4.58 -2.96
CA LEU A 118 3.95 -3.27 -3.07
C LEU A 118 3.38 -2.32 -2.02
N ALA A 119 4.22 -1.83 -1.13
CA ALA A 119 3.86 -0.78 -0.18
C ALA A 119 4.05 0.60 -0.81
N GLU A 120 3.02 1.43 -0.78
CA GLU A 120 3.21 2.86 -1.01
C GLU A 120 3.68 3.50 0.30
N ASP A 121 4.95 3.41 0.51
CA ASP A 121 5.67 4.04 1.61
C ASP A 121 7.17 3.98 1.35
N ASP A 122 7.94 4.90 1.94
CA ASP A 122 9.40 4.93 1.94
C ASP A 122 9.94 5.10 3.37
N ALA A 123 9.27 5.90 4.20
CA ALA A 123 9.72 6.19 5.55
C ALA A 123 9.70 4.94 6.44
N GLU A 124 8.63 4.14 6.34
CA GLU A 124 8.43 2.90 7.10
C GLU A 124 8.87 1.65 6.31
N ALA A 125 9.58 1.83 5.17
CA ALA A 125 9.94 0.74 4.27
C ALA A 125 10.75 -0.37 4.95
N GLN A 126 11.57 -0.06 5.94
CA GLN A 126 12.34 -1.04 6.70
C GLN A 126 11.39 -2.04 7.39
N ASP A 127 10.46 -1.57 8.19
CA ASP A 127 9.54 -2.42 8.95
C ASP A 127 8.54 -3.15 8.04
N LEU A 128 8.01 -2.46 7.03
CA LEU A 128 7.05 -3.01 6.08
C LEU A 128 7.65 -4.12 5.22
N THR A 129 8.89 -3.95 4.73
CA THR A 129 9.55 -4.93 3.86
C THR A 129 10.26 -6.06 4.61
N GLU A 130 10.34 -6.01 5.94
CA GLU A 130 10.96 -7.10 6.69
C GLU A 130 10.21 -8.42 6.51
N THR A 131 8.88 -8.38 6.48
CA THR A 131 8.03 -9.58 6.35
C THR A 131 6.87 -9.44 5.38
N ALA A 132 6.16 -8.31 5.38
CA ALA A 132 4.87 -8.17 4.70
C ALA A 132 5.00 -7.87 3.20
N PHE A 133 5.91 -6.97 2.82
CA PHE A 133 5.98 -6.46 1.45
C PHE A 133 7.26 -6.86 0.73
N ASP A 134 7.12 -7.14 -0.57
CA ASP A 134 8.26 -7.46 -1.45
C ASP A 134 8.91 -6.18 -1.97
N MET A 135 8.11 -5.14 -2.18
CA MET A 135 8.52 -3.89 -2.82
C MET A 135 7.96 -2.69 -2.08
N TYR A 136 8.67 -1.57 -2.17
CA TYR A 136 8.29 -0.27 -1.61
C TYR A 136 8.53 0.87 -2.61
N TYR A 137 7.87 2.02 -2.40
CA TYR A 137 8.06 3.21 -3.24
C TYR A 137 9.39 3.90 -2.94
N GLY A 138 10.12 4.32 -3.96
CA GLY A 138 11.37 5.09 -3.83
C GLY A 138 11.12 6.60 -3.82
N TRP A 139 10.29 7.10 -2.90
CA TRP A 139 9.94 8.52 -2.79
C TRP A 139 11.16 9.42 -2.57
N GLU A 140 12.02 9.06 -1.60
CA GLU A 140 13.23 9.82 -1.29
C GLU A 140 14.16 9.90 -2.51
N LEU A 141 14.36 8.76 -3.21
CA LEU A 141 15.17 8.73 -4.44
C LEU A 141 14.58 9.60 -5.53
N HIS A 142 13.25 9.54 -5.73
CA HIS A 142 12.56 10.38 -6.70
C HIS A 142 12.80 11.87 -6.42
N HIS A 143 12.64 12.31 -5.17
CA HIS A 143 12.88 13.70 -4.79
C HIS A 143 14.34 14.11 -4.91
N ILE A 144 15.30 13.21 -4.59
CA ILE A 144 16.72 13.48 -4.77
C ILE A 144 17.04 13.65 -6.27
N MET A 145 16.59 12.72 -7.12
CA MET A 145 16.84 12.78 -8.57
C MET A 145 16.28 14.05 -9.19
N ASN A 146 15.08 14.45 -8.82
CA ASN A 146 14.48 15.70 -9.27
C ASN A 146 15.25 16.92 -8.75
N GLY A 147 15.72 16.87 -7.50
CA GLY A 147 16.57 17.90 -6.91
C GLY A 147 17.89 18.06 -7.67
N VAL A 148 18.52 16.96 -8.08
CA VAL A 148 19.74 16.98 -8.90
C VAL A 148 19.45 17.56 -10.27
N ALA A 149 18.37 17.13 -10.94
CA ALA A 149 17.98 17.66 -12.25
C ALA A 149 17.69 19.17 -12.23
N GLN A 150 17.21 19.69 -11.11
CA GLN A 150 16.91 21.11 -10.88
C GLN A 150 18.09 21.91 -10.29
N ASN A 151 19.28 21.30 -10.13
CA ASN A 151 20.46 21.89 -9.47
C ASN A 151 20.20 22.31 -8.00
N LYS A 152 19.27 21.66 -7.32
CA LYS A 152 18.96 21.86 -5.88
C LYS A 152 19.66 20.85 -4.98
N LYS A 153 20.07 19.73 -5.55
CA LYS A 153 20.82 18.64 -4.92
C LYS A 153 22.01 18.25 -5.78
N THR A 154 22.90 17.42 -5.25
CA THR A 154 24.13 16.99 -5.90
C THR A 154 24.17 15.47 -6.06
N VAL A 155 25.21 14.97 -6.73
CA VAL A 155 25.45 13.53 -6.87
C VAL A 155 25.80 12.90 -5.51
N GLU A 156 26.39 13.67 -4.60
CA GLU A 156 26.70 13.25 -3.25
C GLU A 156 25.43 12.88 -2.47
N ASP A 157 24.31 13.63 -2.63
CA ASP A 157 23.02 13.28 -2.04
C ASP A 157 22.54 11.88 -2.48
N LEU A 158 22.82 11.48 -3.74
CA LEU A 158 22.51 10.13 -4.23
C LEU A 158 23.38 9.06 -3.57
N TRP A 159 24.67 9.33 -3.39
CA TRP A 159 25.58 8.38 -2.74
C TRP A 159 25.20 8.18 -1.28
N ASP A 160 24.88 9.25 -0.57
CA ASP A 160 24.43 9.19 0.83
C ASP A 160 23.13 8.39 0.98
N TYR A 161 22.19 8.61 0.05
CA TYR A 161 20.95 7.84 0.01
C TYR A 161 21.22 6.33 -0.20
N PHE A 162 22.03 5.95 -1.18
CA PHE A 162 22.33 4.54 -1.41
C PHE A 162 23.06 3.90 -0.24
N ALA A 163 24.02 4.61 0.37
CA ALA A 163 24.72 4.11 1.56
C ALA A 163 23.76 3.89 2.74
N LYS A 164 22.77 4.77 2.93
CA LYS A 164 21.71 4.61 3.93
C LYS A 164 20.89 3.36 3.65
N VAL A 165 20.34 3.24 2.45
CA VAL A 165 19.45 2.13 2.06
C VAL A 165 20.16 0.77 2.18
N ASP A 166 21.41 0.67 1.74
CA ASP A 166 22.21 -0.56 1.83
C ASP A 166 22.43 -1.05 3.27
N THR A 167 22.28 -0.17 4.25
CA THR A 167 22.46 -0.50 5.67
C THR A 167 21.18 -0.68 6.45
N THR A 168 20.04 -0.19 5.94
CA THR A 168 18.76 -0.17 6.67
C THR A 168 17.76 -1.18 6.15
N LEU A 169 17.77 -1.46 4.85
CA LEU A 169 16.80 -2.37 4.24
C LEU A 169 17.39 -3.77 4.02
N ARG A 170 16.53 -4.79 4.08
CA ARG A 170 16.93 -6.13 3.67
C ARG A 170 17.28 -6.16 2.17
N LYS A 171 18.22 -7.02 1.79
CA LYS A 171 18.74 -7.08 0.42
C LYS A 171 17.70 -7.50 -0.63
N GLU A 172 16.68 -8.26 -0.21
CA GLU A 172 15.60 -8.75 -1.05
C GLU A 172 14.49 -7.72 -1.26
N ALA A 173 14.46 -6.65 -0.45
CA ALA A 173 13.47 -5.58 -0.64
C ALA A 173 13.69 -4.87 -1.97
N ILE A 174 12.65 -4.77 -2.78
CA ILE A 174 12.71 -4.19 -4.11
C ILE A 174 12.19 -2.75 -4.04
N ARG A 175 13.04 -1.80 -4.43
CA ARG A 175 12.61 -0.41 -4.55
C ARG A 175 11.97 -0.17 -5.91
N MET A 176 10.74 0.32 -5.91
CA MET A 176 10.07 0.80 -7.11
C MET A 176 10.55 2.23 -7.42
N ASN A 177 11.33 2.38 -8.47
CA ASN A 177 11.79 3.67 -8.95
C ASN A 177 10.81 4.20 -10.01
N PHE A 178 10.51 5.49 -9.94
CA PHE A 178 9.63 6.16 -10.89
C PHE A 178 10.11 7.58 -11.17
N THR A 179 9.72 8.11 -12.32
CA THR A 179 10.00 9.51 -12.72
C THR A 179 8.80 10.41 -12.47
N SER A 180 7.62 9.85 -12.56
CA SER A 180 6.34 10.49 -12.24
C SER A 180 5.32 9.41 -11.92
N ASN A 181 4.25 9.78 -11.22
CA ASN A 181 3.09 8.96 -10.97
C ASN A 181 1.83 9.85 -10.90
N HIS A 182 0.71 9.35 -10.40
CA HIS A 182 -0.53 10.12 -10.30
C HIS A 182 -0.49 11.24 -9.23
N ASP A 183 0.41 11.15 -8.24
CA ASP A 183 0.60 12.16 -7.18
C ASP A 183 1.68 13.17 -7.55
N GLU A 184 2.77 12.71 -8.20
CA GLU A 184 3.94 13.49 -8.55
C GLU A 184 4.08 13.61 -10.07
N ASN A 185 3.24 14.43 -10.69
CA ASN A 185 3.18 14.60 -12.15
C ASN A 185 3.29 16.06 -12.64
N SER A 186 3.45 17.01 -11.73
CA SER A 186 3.59 18.44 -12.05
C SER A 186 4.94 18.98 -11.54
N TRP A 187 5.76 19.49 -12.45
CA TRP A 187 7.09 20.09 -12.22
C TRP A 187 7.13 21.53 -12.62
#